data_e19415bfe668b858b73528f8c6eae8dc
#
_entry.id   e19415bfe668b858b73528f8c6eae8dc
#
_cell.length_a   1.000
_cell.length_b   1.000
_cell.length_c   1.000
_cell.angle_alpha   90.00
_cell.angle_beta   90.00
_cell.angle_gamma   90.00
#
_symmetry.space_group_name_H-M   'P 1'
#
loop_
_entity.id
_entity.type
_entity.pdbx_description
1 polymer ?
#
loop_
_entity_poly.entity_id
_entity_poly.type
_entity_poly.pdbx_seq_one_letter_code
_entity_poly.pdbx_strand_id
1 'polypeptide(L)'
;MKNLLLIILAFTISPLWPIGPNPLPGDPFIIVNKRTNELAFIHNEQVQMKFPVATGKTDELTPEGKYTITVKAINPYYRKKNIAGGSPKNPLGSRWIGFDANDTNGRIYGVHGTNRPSEIGKYVSEGCIRLKNEDVEQLFELVPLGTKILITSTTKSFEQIAKENGAID
;
A
#
# COMPACT_ATOMS: atom_id res chain seq x y z
N MET A 1 15.30 2.90 45.44
CA MET A 1 15.70 2.64 44.03
C MET A 1 14.44 2.27 43.27
N LYS A 2 13.99 3.14 42.34
CA LYS A 2 12.81 2.90 41.53
C LYS A 2 13.26 2.10 40.28
N ASN A 3 12.81 0.84 40.19
CA ASN A 3 13.00 0.05 38.97
C ASN A 3 12.16 0.63 37.86
N LEU A 4 12.81 1.28 36.89
CA LEU A 4 12.22 1.71 35.64
C LEU A 4 12.02 0.46 34.77
N LEU A 5 10.77 -0.04 34.73
CA LEU A 5 10.40 -1.13 33.82
C LEU A 5 10.34 -0.54 32.41
N LEU A 6 11.38 -0.78 31.63
CA LEU A 6 11.41 -0.42 30.22
C LEU A 6 10.50 -1.38 29.47
N ILE A 7 9.26 -0.95 29.18
CA ILE A 7 8.38 -1.70 28.29
C ILE A 7 8.91 -1.48 26.86
N ILE A 8 9.69 -2.45 26.36
CA ILE A 8 10.04 -2.52 24.95
C ILE A 8 8.76 -2.97 24.23
N LEU A 9 8.11 -2.04 23.55
CA LEU A 9 7.04 -2.36 22.60
C LEU A 9 7.71 -3.05 21.40
N ALA A 10 7.83 -4.37 21.45
CA ALA A 10 8.29 -5.15 20.31
C ALA A 10 7.19 -5.11 19.25
N PHE A 11 7.44 -4.48 18.11
CA PHE A 11 6.63 -4.64 16.91
C PHE A 11 6.79 -6.08 16.44
N THR A 12 5.82 -6.91 16.74
CA THR A 12 5.88 -8.34 16.41
C THR A 12 5.44 -8.55 14.96
N ILE A 13 6.38 -8.42 14.05
CA ILE A 13 6.28 -9.06 12.75
C ILE A 13 6.49 -10.56 12.98
N SER A 14 5.74 -11.42 12.26
CA SER A 14 5.88 -12.86 12.33
C SER A 14 7.35 -13.28 12.18
N PRO A 15 7.86 -14.25 12.97
CA PRO A 15 9.24 -14.70 12.87
C PRO A 15 9.58 -15.34 11.50
N LEU A 16 8.58 -15.67 10.70
CA LEU A 16 8.73 -16.18 9.33
C LEU A 16 8.61 -15.10 8.26
N TRP A 17 8.45 -13.85 8.65
CA TRP A 17 8.40 -12.72 7.72
C TRP A 17 9.72 -12.56 6.94
N PRO A 18 9.68 -12.33 5.61
CA PRO A 18 8.53 -12.42 4.70
C PRO A 18 8.33 -13.82 4.09
N ILE A 19 9.00 -14.83 4.61
CA ILE A 19 8.99 -16.24 4.15
C ILE A 19 7.89 -16.99 4.91
N GLY A 20 7.05 -17.73 4.18
CA GLY A 20 5.97 -18.53 4.76
C GLY A 20 4.58 -17.91 4.56
N PRO A 21 3.55 -18.40 5.29
CA PRO A 21 2.21 -17.81 5.23
C PRO A 21 2.24 -16.34 5.63
N ASN A 22 1.67 -15.47 4.78
CA ASN A 22 1.71 -14.03 4.96
C ASN A 22 0.44 -13.41 4.30
N PRO A 23 -0.32 -12.57 5.00
CA PRO A 23 -0.09 -12.17 6.39
C PRO A 23 -0.50 -13.24 7.40
N LEU A 24 0.16 -13.25 8.56
CA LEU A 24 -0.29 -13.83 9.82
C LEU A 24 -0.81 -12.71 10.73
N PRO A 25 -1.55 -13.03 11.83
CA PRO A 25 -2.01 -12.03 12.77
C PRO A 25 -0.87 -11.12 13.25
N GLY A 26 -1.07 -9.80 13.13
CA GLY A 26 -0.08 -8.81 13.48
C GLY A 26 0.88 -8.38 12.35
N ASP A 27 1.01 -9.15 11.29
CA ASP A 27 1.86 -8.78 10.15
C ASP A 27 1.34 -7.52 9.41
N PRO A 28 2.22 -6.71 8.80
CA PRO A 28 1.79 -5.62 7.95
C PRO A 28 1.06 -6.14 6.70
N PHE A 29 -0.06 -5.54 6.39
CA PHE A 29 -0.90 -5.90 5.26
C PHE A 29 -1.59 -4.67 4.68
N ILE A 30 -1.65 -4.56 3.36
CA ILE A 30 -2.36 -3.49 2.66
C ILE A 30 -3.60 -4.06 2.01
N ILE A 31 -4.72 -3.35 2.14
CA ILE A 31 -5.97 -3.67 1.46
C ILE A 31 -6.40 -2.45 0.64
N VAL A 32 -6.66 -2.64 -0.64
CA VAL A 32 -7.24 -1.63 -1.53
C VAL A 32 -8.63 -2.11 -1.95
N ASN A 33 -9.64 -1.34 -1.60
CA ASN A 33 -11.00 -1.59 -2.04
C ASN A 33 -11.35 -0.63 -3.20
N LYS A 34 -11.38 -1.16 -4.42
CA LYS A 34 -11.71 -0.38 -5.62
C LYS A 34 -13.14 0.15 -5.60
N ARG A 35 -14.07 -0.57 -4.94
CA ARG A 35 -15.46 -0.17 -4.85
C ARG A 35 -15.66 1.16 -4.12
N THR A 36 -14.85 1.41 -3.09
CA THR A 36 -14.91 2.64 -2.28
C THR A 36 -13.80 3.62 -2.62
N ASN A 37 -12.81 3.22 -3.45
CA ASN A 37 -11.58 3.97 -3.70
C ASN A 37 -10.87 4.34 -2.39
N GLU A 38 -10.66 3.34 -1.52
CA GLU A 38 -9.95 3.48 -0.27
C GLU A 38 -8.85 2.43 -0.14
N LEU A 39 -7.78 2.80 0.54
CA LEU A 39 -6.70 1.92 0.96
C LEU A 39 -6.63 1.90 2.48
N ALA A 40 -6.48 0.71 3.08
CA ALA A 40 -6.19 0.53 4.50
C ALA A 40 -4.84 -0.13 4.70
N PHE A 41 -4.10 0.32 5.70
CA PHE A 41 -2.91 -0.35 6.23
C PHE A 41 -3.28 -1.05 7.53
N ILE A 42 -3.05 -2.36 7.56
CA ILE A 42 -3.30 -3.24 8.70
C ILE A 42 -1.95 -3.59 9.32
N HIS A 43 -1.84 -3.51 10.63
CA HIS A 43 -0.67 -3.95 11.38
C HIS A 43 -1.06 -4.13 12.86
N ASN A 44 -0.39 -5.04 13.56
CA ASN A 44 -0.69 -5.38 14.95
C ASN A 44 -2.20 -5.69 15.15
N GLU A 45 -2.78 -6.47 14.22
CA GLU A 45 -4.17 -6.90 14.21
C GLU A 45 -5.21 -5.75 14.20
N GLN A 46 -4.82 -4.59 13.71
CA GLN A 46 -5.67 -3.40 13.66
C GLN A 46 -5.56 -2.67 12.33
N VAL A 47 -6.63 -2.01 11.94
CA VAL A 47 -6.59 -0.99 10.87
C VAL A 47 -5.89 0.24 11.42
N GLN A 48 -4.63 0.43 11.04
CA GLN A 48 -3.81 1.55 11.53
C GLN A 48 -4.13 2.86 10.79
N MET A 49 -4.38 2.77 9.49
CA MET A 49 -4.61 3.93 8.63
C MET A 49 -5.60 3.60 7.53
N LYS A 50 -6.33 4.61 7.09
CA LYS A 50 -7.18 4.59 5.90
C LYS A 50 -6.93 5.85 5.09
N PHE A 51 -6.83 5.68 3.77
CA PHE A 51 -6.60 6.79 2.84
C PHE A 51 -7.55 6.68 1.64
N PRO A 52 -8.11 7.79 1.16
CA PRO A 52 -8.75 7.82 -0.13
C PRO A 52 -7.71 7.66 -1.24
N VAL A 53 -8.05 6.92 -2.28
CA VAL A 53 -7.15 6.65 -3.40
C VAL A 53 -7.83 6.94 -4.75
N ALA A 54 -7.02 7.06 -5.81
CA ALA A 54 -7.50 6.95 -7.16
C ALA A 54 -7.05 5.61 -7.75
N THR A 55 -7.91 4.94 -8.49
CA THR A 55 -7.65 3.65 -9.13
C THR A 55 -7.91 3.72 -10.64
N GLY A 56 -7.78 2.61 -11.33
CA GLY A 56 -7.94 2.51 -12.77
C GLY A 56 -9.28 3.04 -13.28
N LYS A 57 -9.24 3.68 -14.43
CA LYS A 57 -10.46 4.21 -15.11
C LYS A 57 -11.43 3.12 -15.59
N THR A 58 -10.97 1.88 -15.66
CA THR A 58 -11.80 0.69 -15.82
C THR A 58 -11.39 -0.36 -14.78
N ASP A 59 -12.29 -1.32 -14.49
CA ASP A 59 -12.07 -2.33 -13.46
C ASP A 59 -10.82 -3.21 -13.71
N GLU A 60 -10.52 -3.49 -14.97
CA GLU A 60 -9.42 -4.39 -15.35
C GLU A 60 -8.03 -3.73 -15.18
N LEU A 61 -7.95 -2.40 -15.23
CA LEU A 61 -6.67 -1.71 -15.19
C LEU A 61 -5.95 -1.82 -13.85
N THR A 62 -6.69 -1.81 -12.73
CA THR A 62 -6.14 -2.13 -11.42
C THR A 62 -6.52 -3.57 -11.11
N PRO A 63 -5.61 -4.54 -11.33
CA PRO A 63 -5.95 -5.96 -11.26
C PRO A 63 -6.25 -6.38 -9.83
N GLU A 64 -7.36 -7.11 -9.64
CA GLU A 64 -7.71 -7.72 -8.37
C GLU A 64 -6.80 -8.91 -8.09
N GLY A 65 -6.47 -9.11 -6.82
CA GLY A 65 -5.60 -10.21 -6.38
C GLY A 65 -4.76 -9.84 -5.18
N LYS A 66 -3.99 -10.81 -4.69
CA LYS A 66 -3.02 -10.64 -3.61
C LYS A 66 -1.62 -10.64 -4.20
N TYR A 67 -0.90 -9.57 -3.98
CA TYR A 67 0.43 -9.33 -4.52
C TYR A 67 1.43 -9.02 -3.42
N THR A 68 2.70 -8.88 -3.78
CA THR A 68 3.79 -8.59 -2.85
C THR A 68 4.45 -7.26 -3.17
N ILE A 69 4.71 -6.45 -2.17
CA ILE A 69 5.51 -5.23 -2.30
C ILE A 69 6.98 -5.64 -2.51
N THR A 70 7.53 -5.32 -3.66
CA THR A 70 8.89 -5.73 -4.08
C THR A 70 9.85 -4.58 -4.30
N VAL A 71 9.35 -3.35 -4.47
CA VAL A 71 10.16 -2.16 -4.76
C VAL A 71 9.63 -0.97 -3.97
N LYS A 72 10.54 -0.17 -3.41
CA LYS A 72 10.24 1.14 -2.80
C LYS A 72 11.21 2.18 -3.33
N ALA A 73 10.73 3.38 -3.64
CA ALA A 73 11.57 4.49 -4.10
C ALA A 73 11.08 5.84 -3.59
N ILE A 74 12.03 6.67 -3.19
CA ILE A 74 11.82 8.09 -2.86
C ILE A 74 12.06 8.90 -4.13
N ASN A 75 11.18 9.84 -4.42
CA ASN A 75 11.24 10.69 -5.60
C ASN A 75 11.47 9.88 -6.88
N PRO A 76 10.53 8.98 -7.26
CA PRO A 76 10.71 8.08 -8.38
C PRO A 76 10.84 8.86 -9.70
N TYR A 77 11.77 8.43 -10.55
CA TYR A 77 11.92 8.97 -11.91
C TYR A 77 10.80 8.46 -12.83
N TYR A 78 10.10 9.34 -13.52
CA TYR A 78 9.05 8.97 -14.45
C TYR A 78 9.60 8.71 -15.86
N ARG A 79 9.90 7.46 -16.16
CA ARG A 79 10.57 7.03 -17.39
C ARG A 79 9.79 7.36 -18.65
N LYS A 80 8.46 7.18 -18.64
CA LYS A 80 7.62 7.36 -19.85
C LYS A 80 7.74 8.75 -20.48
N LYS A 81 8.01 9.78 -19.67
CA LYS A 81 8.12 11.18 -20.12
C LYS A 81 9.43 11.84 -19.75
N ASN A 82 10.43 11.08 -19.30
CA ASN A 82 11.74 11.59 -18.92
C ASN A 82 11.63 12.73 -17.89
N ILE A 83 10.83 12.54 -16.83
CA ILE A 83 10.62 13.54 -15.77
C ILE A 83 11.38 13.14 -14.52
N ALA A 84 12.24 14.04 -14.04
CA ALA A 84 13.06 13.81 -12.85
C ALA A 84 12.20 13.59 -11.59
N GLY A 85 12.72 12.76 -10.67
CA GLY A 85 12.15 12.61 -9.34
C GLY A 85 12.15 13.93 -8.57
N GLY A 86 11.08 14.19 -7.80
CA GLY A 86 10.91 15.44 -7.06
C GLY A 86 10.43 16.63 -7.90
N SER A 87 10.33 16.50 -9.22
CA SER A 87 9.75 17.55 -10.06
C SER A 87 8.26 17.72 -9.77
N PRO A 88 7.74 18.96 -9.64
CA PRO A 88 6.30 19.22 -9.52
C PRO A 88 5.46 18.72 -10.71
N LYS A 89 6.11 18.48 -11.85
CA LYS A 89 5.48 17.94 -13.06
C LYS A 89 5.39 16.41 -13.05
N ASN A 90 6.03 15.74 -12.08
CA ASN A 90 6.08 14.30 -12.02
C ASN A 90 4.75 13.72 -11.49
N PRO A 91 4.02 12.95 -12.32
CA PRO A 91 2.73 12.39 -11.90
C PRO A 91 2.85 11.26 -10.86
N LEU A 92 4.06 10.74 -10.61
CA LEU A 92 4.29 9.70 -9.59
C LEU A 92 4.38 10.27 -8.18
N GLY A 93 4.48 11.59 -8.04
CA GLY A 93 4.62 12.23 -6.73
C GLY A 93 5.94 11.88 -6.02
N SER A 94 5.89 11.87 -4.69
CA SER A 94 7.09 11.80 -3.84
C SER A 94 7.55 10.38 -3.48
N ARG A 95 6.69 9.36 -3.62
CA ARG A 95 6.99 7.97 -3.24
C ARG A 95 6.41 6.98 -4.23
N TRP A 96 7.08 5.83 -4.34
CA TRP A 96 6.65 4.65 -5.07
C TRP A 96 6.75 3.42 -4.18
N ILE A 97 5.66 2.66 -4.09
CA ILE A 97 5.57 1.37 -3.40
C ILE A 97 5.06 0.37 -4.44
N GLY A 98 5.97 -0.34 -5.07
CA GLY A 98 5.68 -1.21 -6.20
C GLY A 98 5.33 -2.63 -5.79
N PHE A 99 4.38 -3.25 -6.50
CA PHE A 99 3.95 -4.62 -6.27
C PHE A 99 3.95 -5.45 -7.57
N ASP A 100 4.02 -6.77 -7.42
CA ASP A 100 4.30 -7.74 -8.48
C ASP A 100 3.06 -8.24 -9.25
N ALA A 101 2.01 -7.41 -9.38
CA ALA A 101 0.83 -7.79 -10.14
C ALA A 101 1.15 -8.22 -11.57
N ASN A 102 0.41 -9.23 -12.06
CA ASN A 102 0.55 -9.78 -13.42
C ASN A 102 2.00 -10.22 -13.75
N ASP A 103 2.66 -10.88 -12.79
CA ASP A 103 4.03 -11.39 -12.91
C ASP A 103 5.07 -10.29 -13.22
N THR A 104 4.80 -9.05 -12.80
CA THR A 104 5.75 -7.93 -12.92
C THR A 104 6.66 -7.86 -11.68
N ASN A 105 7.65 -6.97 -11.72
CA ASN A 105 8.68 -6.86 -10.69
C ASN A 105 8.50 -5.63 -9.75
N GLY A 106 7.30 -5.07 -9.66
CA GLY A 106 7.03 -3.89 -8.84
C GLY A 106 7.41 -2.55 -9.48
N ARG A 107 7.75 -2.55 -10.78
CA ARG A 107 8.08 -1.32 -11.53
C ARG A 107 6.99 -0.86 -12.51
N ILE A 108 5.92 -1.65 -12.61
CA ILE A 108 4.77 -1.40 -13.50
C ILE A 108 3.54 -1.00 -12.70
N TYR A 109 3.22 -1.79 -11.67
CA TYR A 109 2.12 -1.51 -10.75
C TYR A 109 2.65 -1.01 -9.41
N GLY A 110 2.02 -0.01 -8.86
CA GLY A 110 2.43 0.55 -7.57
C GLY A 110 1.37 1.45 -6.95
N VAL A 111 1.57 1.66 -5.66
CA VAL A 111 0.95 2.72 -4.87
C VAL A 111 1.93 3.90 -4.86
N HIS A 112 1.48 5.07 -5.29
CA HIS A 112 2.37 6.22 -5.41
C HIS A 112 1.66 7.54 -5.14
N GLY A 113 2.43 8.62 -4.99
CA GLY A 113 1.90 9.97 -4.84
C GLY A 113 1.28 10.52 -6.13
N THR A 114 0.98 11.79 -6.15
CA THR A 114 0.42 12.45 -7.33
C THR A 114 0.77 13.94 -7.37
N ASN A 115 0.83 14.49 -8.57
CA ASN A 115 0.84 15.94 -8.79
C ASN A 115 -0.57 16.48 -9.09
N ARG A 116 -1.60 15.64 -8.97
CA ARG A 116 -3.01 15.99 -9.20
C ARG A 116 -3.89 15.52 -8.04
N PRO A 117 -3.79 16.13 -6.86
CA PRO A 117 -4.51 15.68 -5.67
C PRO A 117 -6.04 15.74 -5.82
N SER A 118 -6.57 16.53 -6.73
CA SER A 118 -8.01 16.60 -7.02
C SER A 118 -8.57 15.34 -7.72
N GLU A 119 -7.72 14.44 -8.19
CA GLU A 119 -8.11 13.15 -8.78
C GLU A 119 -8.29 12.05 -7.73
N ILE A 120 -7.87 12.24 -6.49
CA ILE A 120 -8.05 11.28 -5.40
C ILE A 120 -9.54 11.05 -5.14
N GLY A 121 -9.92 9.79 -4.97
CA GLY A 121 -11.29 9.32 -4.86
C GLY A 121 -11.95 8.96 -6.20
N LYS A 122 -11.25 9.13 -7.33
CA LYS A 122 -11.80 8.93 -8.68
C LYS A 122 -11.16 7.73 -9.40
N TYR A 123 -11.87 7.23 -10.40
CA TYR A 123 -11.42 6.19 -11.33
C TYR A 123 -10.76 6.84 -12.55
N VAL A 124 -9.46 7.08 -12.49
CA VAL A 124 -8.76 7.91 -13.49
C VAL A 124 -7.39 7.40 -13.91
N SER A 125 -6.82 6.40 -13.20
CA SER A 125 -5.47 5.93 -13.48
C SER A 125 -5.44 4.89 -14.60
N GLU A 126 -4.22 4.55 -15.03
CA GLU A 126 -3.98 3.45 -15.96
C GLU A 126 -3.61 2.13 -15.26
N GLY A 127 -3.95 2.03 -13.97
CA GLY A 127 -3.78 0.82 -13.17
C GLY A 127 -3.08 1.02 -11.84
N CYS A 128 -2.21 2.01 -11.71
CA CYS A 128 -1.58 2.35 -10.44
C CYS A 128 -2.58 2.97 -9.46
N ILE A 129 -2.30 2.81 -8.18
CA ILE A 129 -3.09 3.36 -7.08
C ILE A 129 -2.44 4.66 -6.64
N ARG A 130 -3.19 5.77 -6.71
CA ARG A 130 -2.68 7.10 -6.37
C ARG A 130 -3.17 7.56 -5.01
N LEU A 131 -2.26 8.08 -4.21
CA LEU A 131 -2.52 8.79 -2.95
C LEU A 131 -2.09 10.25 -3.07
N LYS A 132 -2.53 11.08 -2.13
CA LYS A 132 -1.85 12.36 -1.91
C LYS A 132 -0.41 12.11 -1.48
N ASN A 133 0.49 13.07 -1.72
CA ASN A 133 1.91 12.91 -1.36
C ASN A 133 2.10 12.71 0.15
N GLU A 134 1.40 13.48 0.97
CA GLU A 134 1.46 13.35 2.43
C GLU A 134 1.01 11.96 2.93
N ASP A 135 0.01 11.35 2.28
CA ASP A 135 -0.54 10.06 2.66
C ASP A 135 0.43 8.92 2.25
N VAL A 136 0.95 8.97 1.02
CA VAL A 136 1.90 7.93 0.56
C VAL A 136 3.23 8.01 1.31
N GLU A 137 3.64 9.18 1.77
CA GLU A 137 4.84 9.35 2.60
C GLU A 137 4.67 8.64 3.95
N GLN A 138 3.52 8.81 4.62
CA GLN A 138 3.22 8.09 5.85
C GLN A 138 3.20 6.57 5.64
N LEU A 139 2.49 6.11 4.60
CA LEU A 139 2.42 4.69 4.27
C LEU A 139 3.80 4.11 3.95
N PHE A 140 4.61 4.85 3.21
CA PHE A 140 5.96 4.43 2.80
C PHE A 140 6.88 4.11 3.99
N GLU A 141 6.84 4.91 5.04
CA GLU A 141 7.68 4.70 6.24
C GLU A 141 7.30 3.41 6.99
N LEU A 142 6.02 3.00 6.93
CA LEU A 142 5.49 1.88 7.70
C LEU A 142 5.51 0.53 6.96
N VAL A 143 5.53 0.56 5.63
CA VAL A 143 5.40 -0.66 4.81
C VAL A 143 6.77 -1.24 4.48
N PRO A 144 7.15 -2.40 5.04
CA PRO A 144 8.38 -3.08 4.63
C PRO A 144 8.23 -3.79 3.28
N LEU A 145 9.34 -4.06 2.60
CA LEU A 145 9.37 -4.98 1.46
C LEU A 145 8.88 -6.36 1.90
N GLY A 146 8.17 -7.07 1.04
CA GLY A 146 7.55 -8.34 1.35
C GLY A 146 6.12 -8.24 1.89
N THR A 147 5.64 -7.05 2.26
CA THR A 147 4.24 -6.81 2.65
C THR A 147 3.30 -7.28 1.55
N LYS A 148 2.24 -7.99 1.92
CA LYS A 148 1.18 -8.34 0.98
C LYS A 148 0.22 -7.16 0.79
N ILE A 149 -0.23 -7.00 -0.45
CA ILE A 149 -1.26 -6.06 -0.85
C ILE A 149 -2.40 -6.83 -1.52
N LEU A 150 -3.61 -6.70 -0.98
CA LEU A 150 -4.83 -7.24 -1.56
C LEU A 150 -5.59 -6.13 -2.26
N ILE A 151 -5.89 -6.34 -3.52
CA ILE A 151 -6.75 -5.45 -4.31
C ILE A 151 -8.08 -6.18 -4.56
N THR A 152 -9.17 -5.58 -4.16
CA THR A 152 -10.51 -6.18 -4.23
C THR A 152 -11.60 -5.16 -4.50
N SER A 153 -12.79 -5.63 -4.86
CA SER A 153 -14.00 -4.81 -5.01
C SER A 153 -15.14 -5.45 -4.21
N THR A 154 -15.42 -4.94 -3.02
CA THR A 154 -16.36 -5.57 -2.09
C THR A 154 -17.10 -4.55 -1.22
N THR A 155 -18.21 -4.97 -0.62
CA THR A 155 -18.95 -4.22 0.41
C THR A 155 -18.49 -4.50 1.83
N LYS A 156 -17.54 -5.44 2.01
CA LYS A 156 -17.02 -5.81 3.34
C LYS A 156 -16.18 -4.69 3.93
N SER A 157 -16.14 -4.59 5.27
CA SER A 157 -15.23 -3.69 5.96
C SER A 157 -13.77 -4.15 5.85
N PHE A 158 -12.82 -3.25 6.07
CA PHE A 158 -11.40 -3.60 6.06
C PHE A 158 -11.04 -4.62 7.13
N GLU A 159 -11.69 -4.55 8.30
CA GLU A 159 -11.53 -5.50 9.39
C GLU A 159 -11.98 -6.91 8.97
N GLN A 160 -13.14 -7.02 8.31
CA GLN A 160 -13.64 -8.30 7.78
C GLN A 160 -12.70 -8.88 6.72
N ILE A 161 -12.22 -8.05 5.79
CA ILE A 161 -11.27 -8.47 4.75
C ILE A 161 -9.95 -8.93 5.39
N ALA A 162 -9.42 -8.18 6.36
CA ALA A 162 -8.18 -8.51 7.05
C ALA A 162 -8.28 -9.83 7.81
N LYS A 163 -9.41 -10.07 8.49
CA LYS A 163 -9.70 -11.32 9.18
C LYS A 163 -9.78 -12.52 8.22
N GLU A 164 -10.49 -12.39 7.12
CA GLU A 164 -10.59 -13.43 6.08
C GLU A 164 -9.23 -13.76 5.42
N ASN A 165 -8.28 -12.84 5.49
CA ASN A 165 -6.93 -13.01 4.94
C ASN A 165 -5.88 -13.36 5.99
N GLY A 166 -6.25 -13.49 7.27
CA GLY A 166 -5.36 -13.93 8.34
C GLY A 166 -4.48 -12.85 8.95
N ALA A 167 -4.72 -11.56 8.65
CA ALA A 167 -3.99 -10.44 9.25
C ALA A 167 -4.54 -10.02 10.63
N ILE A 168 -5.75 -10.41 10.92
CA ILE A 168 -6.47 -10.22 12.20
C ILE A 168 -7.13 -11.55 12.57
N ASP A 169 -7.11 -11.92 13.84
CA ASP A 169 -7.82 -13.08 14.41
C ASP A 169 -9.34 -12.84 14.58
#